data_2f776fa3a1406d31ba7a0ded381a1f64
#
_entry.id   2f776fa3a1406d31ba7a0ded381a1f64
#
_cell.length_a   1.000
_cell.length_b   1.000
_cell.length_c   1.000
_cell.angle_alpha   90.00
_cell.angle_beta   90.00
_cell.angle_gamma   90.00
#
_symmetry.space_group_name_H-M   'P 1'
#
loop_
_entity.id
_entity.type
_entity.pdbx_description
1 polymer ?
#
loop_
_entity_poly.entity_id
_entity_poly.type
_entity_poly.pdbx_seq_one_letter_code
_entity_poly.pdbx_strand_id
1 'polypeptide(L)'
;MPAGFGGCGIIACSFALMVFFGGGDMPWYAQFGCGGGGCDRIRYMKVVLQRVSQASVDVVNELGDLDPTFDLQQIGPGFLLLVGVTDEDGDDEIAWLVHKILRLRVFEDEQGKMNRSIQDIGGEILSVSQFTLFADVRKGNRPSFVGAGKPEHADIMWIKFNEALRSGGVAVREGRFGAHMRVGLVNDGPVTIVIDTADRH
;
A
#
# COMPACT_ATOMS: atom_id res chain seq x y z
N MET A 1 1.17 -41.08 47.67
CA MET A 1 1.18 -41.90 46.45
C MET A 1 -0.20 -41.88 45.85
N PRO A 2 -0.42 -41.74 44.55
CA PRO A 2 0.40 -41.40 43.37
C PRO A 2 0.01 -40.07 42.75
N ALA A 3 0.90 -39.39 42.14
CA ALA A 3 1.27 -39.23 40.71
C ALA A 3 0.24 -38.52 39.82
N GLY A 4 0.54 -37.23 39.52
CA GLY A 4 -0.16 -36.42 38.50
C GLY A 4 0.35 -36.71 37.09
N PHE A 5 -0.53 -36.68 36.13
CA PHE A 5 -0.20 -36.65 34.69
C PHE A 5 -0.61 -35.32 34.09
N GLY A 6 0.40 -34.61 33.60
CA GLY A 6 0.21 -33.41 32.76
C GLY A 6 -0.24 -33.80 31.35
N GLY A 7 -1.33 -33.20 30.93
CA GLY A 7 -1.83 -33.32 29.56
C GLY A 7 -1.15 -32.31 28.63
N CYS A 8 -0.32 -32.79 27.74
CA CYS A 8 0.21 -32.02 26.61
C CYS A 8 -0.82 -32.06 25.47
N GLY A 9 -1.41 -30.92 25.16
CA GLY A 9 -2.35 -30.79 24.04
C GLY A 9 -1.61 -30.83 22.71
N ILE A 10 -1.86 -31.88 21.95
CA ILE A 10 -1.33 -32.06 20.59
C ILE A 10 -2.17 -31.21 19.65
N ILE A 11 -1.56 -30.18 19.10
CA ILE A 11 -2.11 -29.47 17.93
C ILE A 11 -1.67 -30.25 16.69
N ALA A 12 -2.65 -30.85 16.02
CA ALA A 12 -2.46 -31.61 14.79
C ALA A 12 -1.93 -30.73 13.66
N CYS A 13 -0.72 -31.02 13.22
CA CYS A 13 -0.16 -30.53 11.96
C CYS A 13 -0.53 -31.51 10.86
N SER A 14 -1.40 -31.07 9.94
CA SER A 14 -1.92 -31.91 8.84
C SER A 14 -0.85 -32.18 7.77
N PHE A 15 -0.67 -33.44 7.51
CA PHE A 15 -0.06 -34.17 6.42
C PHE A 15 0.39 -33.39 5.19
N ALA A 16 1.70 -33.36 4.97
CA ALA A 16 2.29 -33.28 3.64
C ALA A 16 2.73 -34.70 3.21
N LEU A 17 2.10 -35.22 2.18
CA LEU A 17 2.42 -36.52 1.55
C LEU A 17 3.75 -36.37 0.79
N MET A 18 4.78 -37.04 1.29
CA MET A 18 6.13 -37.09 0.73
C MET A 18 6.18 -38.20 -0.33
N VAL A 19 6.17 -37.85 -1.61
CA VAL A 19 6.52 -38.78 -2.68
C VAL A 19 7.98 -38.55 -3.07
N PHE A 20 8.86 -39.48 -2.74
CA PHE A 20 10.25 -39.51 -3.19
C PHE A 20 10.33 -39.94 -4.67
N PHE A 21 10.82 -39.05 -5.55
CA PHE A 21 11.49 -39.45 -6.79
C PHE A 21 12.86 -38.82 -6.84
N GLY A 22 13.87 -39.63 -7.16
CA GLY A 22 15.27 -39.36 -7.00
C GLY A 22 15.83 -38.30 -7.95
N GLY A 23 16.87 -37.63 -7.45
CA GLY A 23 17.97 -37.03 -8.22
C GLY A 23 17.67 -35.64 -8.77
N GLY A 24 18.26 -34.62 -8.16
CA GLY A 24 18.40 -33.27 -8.73
C GLY A 24 17.93 -32.16 -7.82
N ASP A 25 18.86 -31.31 -7.50
CA ASP A 25 18.78 -29.96 -6.92
C ASP A 25 17.60 -29.61 -5.99
N MET A 26 17.95 -29.34 -4.73
CA MET A 26 17.02 -28.86 -3.72
C MET A 26 16.40 -27.52 -4.15
N PRO A 27 15.06 -27.41 -4.08
CA PRO A 27 14.41 -26.14 -4.41
C PRO A 27 14.82 -25.05 -3.41
N TRP A 28 15.10 -23.87 -3.93
CA TRP A 28 15.59 -22.67 -3.22
C TRP A 28 14.76 -22.22 -1.99
N TYR A 29 13.50 -22.66 -1.84
CA TYR A 29 12.66 -22.38 -0.67
C TYR A 29 13.01 -23.24 0.58
N ALA A 30 13.90 -24.22 0.51
CA ALA A 30 14.29 -25.05 1.65
C ALA A 30 15.40 -24.42 2.51
N GLN A 31 15.86 -23.23 2.22
CA GLN A 31 16.95 -22.55 2.93
C GLN A 31 16.53 -21.60 4.04
N PHE A 32 15.24 -21.42 4.27
CA PHE A 32 14.75 -20.64 5.42
C PHE A 32 14.36 -21.57 6.56
N GLY A 33 15.36 -21.97 7.36
CA GLY A 33 15.15 -22.64 8.62
C GLY A 33 14.32 -21.73 9.55
N CYS A 34 13.15 -22.21 9.97
CA CYS A 34 12.36 -21.60 11.05
C CYS A 34 13.13 -21.73 12.38
N GLY A 35 14.12 -20.85 12.62
CA GLY A 35 14.62 -20.53 13.95
C GLY A 35 13.55 -19.72 14.67
N GLY A 36 13.16 -20.13 15.87
CA GLY A 36 12.09 -19.53 16.67
C GLY A 36 12.32 -18.05 16.98
N GLY A 37 11.77 -17.21 16.16
CA GLY A 37 11.58 -15.78 16.28
C GLY A 37 10.40 -15.46 15.39
N GLY A 38 9.48 -14.61 15.81
CA GLY A 38 8.27 -14.28 15.08
C GLY A 38 8.59 -14.06 13.61
N CYS A 39 7.80 -14.66 12.72
CA CYS A 39 7.87 -14.40 11.29
C CYS A 39 7.61 -12.92 11.12
N ASP A 40 8.66 -12.10 11.07
CA ASP A 40 8.54 -10.70 10.65
C ASP A 40 8.03 -10.76 9.21
N ARG A 41 6.73 -10.49 9.07
CA ARG A 41 6.15 -10.32 7.75
C ARG A 41 6.92 -9.20 7.08
N ILE A 42 7.69 -9.54 6.07
CA ILE A 42 8.24 -8.56 5.15
C ILE A 42 7.06 -7.66 4.78
N ARG A 43 7.19 -6.39 5.05
CA ARG A 43 6.14 -5.41 4.81
C ARG A 43 6.44 -4.76 3.48
N TYR A 44 5.41 -4.51 2.73
CA TYR A 44 5.50 -4.05 1.36
C TYR A 44 4.72 -2.75 1.20
N MET A 45 5.04 -1.99 0.16
CA MET A 45 4.36 -0.75 -0.20
C MET A 45 2.85 -0.97 -0.34
N LYS A 46 2.06 -0.05 0.22
CA LYS A 46 0.60 -0.10 0.19
C LYS A 46 0.02 1.15 -0.43
N VAL A 47 -1.00 0.98 -1.23
CA VAL A 47 -1.75 2.09 -1.79
C VAL A 47 -3.24 1.87 -1.55
N VAL A 48 -3.90 2.87 -0.96
CA VAL A 48 -5.37 2.96 -1.00
C VAL A 48 -5.71 3.89 -2.14
N LEU A 49 -6.36 3.34 -3.16
CA LEU A 49 -6.82 4.05 -4.36
C LEU A 49 -8.30 4.29 -4.25
N GLN A 50 -8.71 5.55 -4.41
CA GLN A 50 -10.12 5.92 -4.50
C GLN A 50 -10.40 6.61 -5.83
N ARG A 51 -11.39 6.11 -6.60
CA ARG A 51 -11.91 6.80 -7.77
C ARG A 51 -12.66 8.04 -7.31
N VAL A 52 -12.32 9.19 -7.85
CA VAL A 52 -12.91 10.46 -7.44
C VAL A 52 -13.45 11.25 -8.63
N SER A 53 -14.53 12.00 -8.43
CA SER A 53 -14.95 13.04 -9.34
C SER A 53 -14.21 14.34 -9.11
N GLN A 54 -13.72 14.56 -7.88
CA GLN A 54 -12.82 15.64 -7.49
C GLN A 54 -12.11 15.28 -6.20
N ALA A 55 -10.88 15.74 -6.02
CA ALA A 55 -10.17 15.70 -4.74
C ALA A 55 -9.28 16.92 -4.56
N SER A 56 -8.98 17.25 -3.31
CA SER A 56 -8.09 18.35 -2.96
C SER A 56 -7.28 18.04 -1.72
N VAL A 57 -6.12 18.69 -1.58
CA VAL A 57 -5.33 18.65 -0.36
C VAL A 57 -4.78 20.04 -0.03
N ASP A 58 -4.96 20.43 1.22
CA ASP A 58 -4.33 21.57 1.86
C ASP A 58 -3.37 21.12 2.97
N VAL A 59 -2.36 21.93 3.24
CA VAL A 59 -1.50 21.79 4.41
C VAL A 59 -1.93 22.79 5.47
N VAL A 60 -1.96 22.35 6.73
CA VAL A 60 -2.28 23.21 7.86
C VAL A 60 -1.11 23.26 8.83
N ASN A 61 -0.94 24.42 9.45
CA ASN A 61 0.05 24.66 10.50
C ASN A 61 -0.38 24.05 11.86
N GLU A 62 0.45 24.18 12.88
CA GLU A 62 0.16 23.67 14.23
C GLU A 62 -1.08 24.31 14.88
N LEU A 63 -1.47 25.51 14.46
CA LEU A 63 -2.66 26.23 14.93
C LEU A 63 -3.94 25.77 14.19
N GLY A 64 -3.79 24.97 13.13
CA GLY A 64 -4.89 24.51 12.31
C GLY A 64 -5.30 25.47 11.19
N ASP A 65 -4.52 26.55 10.99
CA ASP A 65 -4.70 27.47 9.87
C ASP A 65 -4.01 26.94 8.62
N LEU A 66 -4.42 27.40 7.45
CA LEU A 66 -3.77 27.06 6.19
C LEU A 66 -2.31 27.53 6.17
N ASP A 67 -1.41 26.69 5.74
CA ASP A 67 0.00 27.03 5.55
C ASP A 67 0.15 27.88 4.28
N PRO A 68 0.54 29.16 4.40
CA PRO A 68 0.67 30.06 3.25
C PRO A 68 1.79 29.68 2.29
N THR A 69 2.63 28.71 2.64
CA THR A 69 3.73 28.21 1.80
C THR A 69 3.33 27.00 0.94
N PHE A 70 2.07 26.59 1.03
CA PHE A 70 1.54 25.47 0.24
C PHE A 70 0.30 25.91 -0.54
N ASP A 71 0.38 25.82 -1.85
CA ASP A 71 -0.75 26.08 -2.71
C ASP A 71 -1.70 24.88 -2.70
N LEU A 72 -3.01 25.14 -2.55
CA LEU A 72 -4.05 24.13 -2.65
C LEU A 72 -3.85 23.25 -3.91
N GLN A 73 -3.70 21.96 -3.70
CA GLN A 73 -3.67 21.01 -4.81
C GLN A 73 -5.08 20.46 -5.05
N GLN A 74 -5.52 20.48 -6.30
CA GLN A 74 -6.84 20.01 -6.71
C GLN A 74 -6.74 19.17 -7.98
N ILE A 75 -7.61 18.16 -8.09
CA ILE A 75 -7.81 17.36 -9.29
C ILE A 75 -9.31 17.26 -9.61
N GLY A 76 -9.61 17.05 -10.89
CA GLY A 76 -10.91 16.62 -11.37
C GLY A 76 -11.10 15.10 -11.28
N PRO A 77 -11.80 14.49 -12.26
CA PRO A 77 -11.99 13.04 -12.32
C PRO A 77 -10.65 12.30 -12.37
N GLY A 78 -10.51 11.26 -11.52
CA GLY A 78 -9.26 10.52 -11.45
C GLY A 78 -9.13 9.69 -10.17
N PHE A 79 -7.93 9.67 -9.58
CA PHE A 79 -7.65 8.92 -8.36
C PHE A 79 -7.07 9.79 -7.25
N LEU A 80 -7.60 9.61 -6.03
CA LEU A 80 -6.86 9.91 -4.81
C LEU A 80 -6.08 8.65 -4.42
N LEU A 81 -4.77 8.79 -4.21
CA LEU A 81 -3.88 7.74 -3.72
C LEU A 81 -3.36 8.10 -2.33
N LEU A 82 -3.62 7.21 -1.35
CA LEU A 82 -2.93 7.24 -0.06
C LEU A 82 -1.81 6.20 -0.13
N VAL A 83 -0.55 6.65 0.03
CA VAL A 83 0.64 5.84 -0.25
C VAL A 83 1.44 5.61 1.01
N GLY A 84 1.59 4.36 1.41
CA GLY A 84 2.44 3.92 2.51
C GLY A 84 3.66 3.17 2.00
N VAL A 85 4.82 3.50 2.55
CA VAL A 85 6.14 2.94 2.19
C VAL A 85 6.76 2.27 3.40
N THR A 86 7.52 1.19 3.19
CA THR A 86 8.34 0.50 4.19
C THR A 86 9.83 0.67 3.90
N ASP A 87 10.70 0.24 4.82
CA ASP A 87 12.17 0.31 4.64
C ASP A 87 12.68 -0.67 3.56
N GLU A 88 11.92 -1.70 3.24
CA GLU A 88 12.28 -2.74 2.27
C GLU A 88 11.84 -2.44 0.84
N ASP A 89 10.99 -1.42 0.65
CA ASP A 89 10.48 -1.07 -0.68
C ASP A 89 11.57 -0.47 -1.57
N GLY A 90 11.51 -0.83 -2.85
CA GLY A 90 12.45 -0.39 -3.88
C GLY A 90 11.79 -0.04 -5.21
N ASP A 91 12.62 0.10 -6.23
CA ASP A 91 12.17 0.49 -7.57
C ASP A 91 11.25 -0.58 -8.21
N ASP A 92 11.37 -1.85 -7.82
CA ASP A 92 10.53 -2.95 -8.32
C ASP A 92 9.08 -2.83 -7.84
N GLU A 93 8.87 -2.46 -6.55
CA GLU A 93 7.55 -2.21 -5.98
C GLU A 93 6.88 -1.01 -6.66
N ILE A 94 7.64 0.06 -6.89
CA ILE A 94 7.18 1.25 -7.62
C ILE A 94 6.75 0.87 -9.03
N ALA A 95 7.60 0.18 -9.78
CA ALA A 95 7.32 -0.16 -11.17
C ALA A 95 6.03 -1.00 -11.29
N TRP A 96 5.86 -1.98 -10.39
CA TRP A 96 4.66 -2.82 -10.37
C TRP A 96 3.39 -2.04 -10.03
N LEU A 97 3.44 -1.18 -8.99
CA LEU A 97 2.29 -0.35 -8.58
C LEU A 97 1.89 0.62 -9.67
N VAL A 98 2.85 1.32 -10.25
CA VAL A 98 2.60 2.27 -11.36
C VAL A 98 1.95 1.56 -12.54
N HIS A 99 2.48 0.40 -12.94
CA HIS A 99 1.89 -0.40 -14.00
C HIS A 99 0.43 -0.81 -13.69
N LYS A 100 0.17 -1.23 -12.45
CA LYS A 100 -1.19 -1.60 -12.00
C LYS A 100 -2.13 -0.39 -12.01
N ILE A 101 -1.74 0.71 -11.38
CA ILE A 101 -2.58 1.90 -11.21
C ILE A 101 -2.96 2.51 -12.56
N LEU A 102 -1.99 2.64 -13.47
CA LEU A 102 -2.23 3.24 -14.79
C LEU A 102 -3.15 2.42 -15.68
N ARG A 103 -3.18 1.09 -15.49
CA ARG A 103 -3.97 0.15 -16.32
C ARG A 103 -5.22 -0.36 -15.65
N LEU A 104 -5.48 0.02 -14.41
CA LEU A 104 -6.66 -0.42 -13.67
C LEU A 104 -7.93 0.10 -14.34
N ARG A 105 -8.82 -0.81 -14.73
CA ARG A 105 -10.01 -0.51 -15.51
C ARG A 105 -11.22 -0.33 -14.59
N VAL A 106 -11.36 0.86 -14.02
CA VAL A 106 -12.39 1.18 -13.02
C VAL A 106 -13.25 2.40 -13.40
N PHE A 107 -13.06 2.92 -14.59
CA PHE A 107 -13.94 3.95 -15.15
C PHE A 107 -14.89 3.32 -16.16
N GLU A 108 -16.10 3.87 -16.23
CA GLU A 108 -17.15 3.34 -17.07
C GLU A 108 -16.91 3.65 -18.56
N ASP A 109 -17.26 2.68 -19.40
CA ASP A 109 -17.36 2.86 -20.83
C ASP A 109 -18.77 3.37 -21.21
N GLU A 110 -19.03 3.53 -22.51
CA GLU A 110 -20.32 3.99 -23.04
C GLU A 110 -21.51 3.06 -22.70
N GLN A 111 -21.20 1.83 -22.23
CA GLN A 111 -22.20 0.84 -21.83
C GLN A 111 -22.38 0.76 -20.31
N GLY A 112 -21.70 1.63 -19.53
CA GLY A 112 -21.73 1.66 -18.07
C GLY A 112 -20.93 0.53 -17.43
N LYS A 113 -19.96 -0.08 -18.16
CA LYS A 113 -19.09 -1.12 -17.63
C LYS A 113 -17.71 -0.55 -17.27
N MET A 114 -17.13 -1.00 -16.18
CA MET A 114 -15.77 -0.64 -15.75
C MET A 114 -14.73 -1.22 -16.72
N ASN A 115 -14.47 -0.55 -17.83
CA ASN A 115 -13.60 -0.98 -18.90
C ASN A 115 -12.49 0.00 -19.24
N ARG A 116 -12.55 1.23 -18.75
CA ARG A 116 -11.59 2.30 -19.07
C ARG A 116 -10.63 2.52 -17.91
N SER A 117 -9.37 2.76 -18.26
CA SER A 117 -8.30 3.15 -17.32
C SER A 117 -8.31 4.67 -17.07
N ILE A 118 -7.48 5.12 -16.13
CA ILE A 118 -7.27 6.55 -15.89
C ILE A 118 -6.68 7.25 -17.12
N GLN A 119 -5.83 6.57 -17.88
CA GLN A 119 -5.26 7.09 -19.12
C GLN A 119 -6.32 7.27 -20.22
N ASP A 120 -7.26 6.32 -20.32
CA ASP A 120 -8.34 6.38 -21.32
C ASP A 120 -9.30 7.55 -21.12
N ILE A 121 -9.43 8.03 -19.88
CA ILE A 121 -10.29 9.17 -19.56
C ILE A 121 -9.55 10.49 -19.46
N GLY A 122 -8.20 10.48 -19.60
CA GLY A 122 -7.39 11.67 -19.35
C GLY A 122 -7.48 12.16 -17.91
N GLY A 123 -7.63 11.24 -16.95
CA GLY A 123 -7.81 11.56 -15.53
C GLY A 123 -6.52 12.03 -14.86
N GLU A 124 -6.67 12.56 -13.63
CA GLU A 124 -5.58 13.09 -12.83
C GLU A 124 -5.40 12.28 -11.54
N ILE A 125 -4.21 12.37 -10.93
CA ILE A 125 -3.90 11.72 -9.66
C ILE A 125 -3.59 12.79 -8.60
N LEU A 126 -4.18 12.63 -7.40
CA LEU A 126 -3.75 13.29 -6.18
C LEU A 126 -3.07 12.27 -5.27
N SER A 127 -1.76 12.40 -5.06
CA SER A 127 -0.96 11.50 -4.24
C SER A 127 -0.68 12.11 -2.87
N VAL A 128 -0.96 11.34 -1.81
CA VAL A 128 -0.75 11.72 -0.42
C VAL A 128 0.03 10.62 0.29
N SER A 129 1.16 10.98 0.89
CA SER A 129 1.94 10.08 1.73
C SER A 129 1.16 9.74 3.00
N GLN A 130 1.06 8.43 3.35
CA GLN A 130 0.19 7.94 4.43
C GLN A 130 0.82 6.76 5.19
N PHE A 131 1.71 7.05 6.14
CA PHE A 131 2.38 6.02 6.93
C PHE A 131 1.43 5.23 7.84
N THR A 132 0.27 5.82 8.19
CA THR A 132 -0.72 5.15 9.04
C THR A 132 -1.38 3.92 8.41
N LEU A 133 -1.15 3.65 7.12
CA LEU A 133 -1.51 2.38 6.48
C LEU A 133 -0.79 1.17 7.09
N PHE A 134 0.27 1.41 7.87
CA PHE A 134 1.01 0.40 8.62
C PHE A 134 0.64 0.35 10.11
N ALA A 135 -0.50 0.94 10.48
CA ALA A 135 -0.98 0.90 11.87
C ALA A 135 -1.21 -0.54 12.34
N ASP A 136 -0.54 -0.92 13.43
CA ASP A 136 -0.79 -2.16 14.14
C ASP A 136 -1.67 -1.87 15.37
N VAL A 137 -2.91 -2.35 15.31
CA VAL A 137 -3.93 -2.17 16.37
C VAL A 137 -4.23 -3.46 17.12
N ARG A 138 -3.40 -4.51 16.97
CA ARG A 138 -3.63 -5.83 17.60
C ARG A 138 -3.46 -5.80 19.12
N LYS A 139 -2.68 -4.85 19.66
CA LYS A 139 -2.42 -4.72 21.09
C LYS A 139 -2.90 -3.37 21.61
N GLY A 140 -4.05 -3.37 22.27
CA GLY A 140 -4.63 -2.15 22.87
C GLY A 140 -5.18 -1.17 21.82
N ASN A 141 -5.57 0.01 22.30
CA ASN A 141 -6.24 1.04 21.47
C ASN A 141 -5.28 2.12 20.94
N ARG A 142 -4.00 2.05 21.29
CA ARG A 142 -2.97 2.94 20.74
C ARG A 142 -2.29 2.25 19.55
N PRO A 143 -2.46 2.75 18.31
CA PRO A 143 -1.80 2.17 17.14
C PRO A 143 -0.27 2.22 17.26
N SER A 144 0.40 1.17 16.78
CA SER A 144 1.84 1.16 16.58
C SER A 144 2.15 1.32 15.10
N PHE A 145 3.14 2.14 14.75
CA PHE A 145 3.55 2.43 13.38
C PHE A 145 4.97 1.92 13.06
N VAL A 146 5.50 1.01 13.88
CA VAL A 146 6.85 0.43 13.71
C VAL A 146 7.05 -0.22 12.33
N GLY A 147 5.96 -0.54 11.65
CA GLY A 147 6.03 -1.12 10.32
C GLY A 147 6.06 -0.13 9.17
N ALA A 148 6.00 1.16 9.43
CA ALA A 148 6.21 2.18 8.41
C ALA A 148 7.72 2.36 8.17
N GLY A 149 8.10 2.72 6.95
CA GLY A 149 9.46 3.07 6.60
C GLY A 149 9.96 4.32 7.32
N LYS A 150 11.27 4.44 7.45
CA LYS A 150 11.90 5.65 7.97
C LYS A 150 11.55 6.86 7.10
N PRO A 151 11.33 8.04 7.70
CA PRO A 151 10.88 9.20 6.93
C PRO A 151 11.75 9.53 5.73
N GLU A 152 13.08 9.46 5.88
CA GLU A 152 14.02 9.81 4.81
C GLU A 152 13.90 8.85 3.62
N HIS A 153 13.75 7.55 3.87
CA HIS A 153 13.56 6.54 2.83
C HIS A 153 12.17 6.67 2.19
N ALA A 154 11.15 6.79 3.03
CA ALA A 154 9.77 6.87 2.58
C ALA A 154 9.51 8.10 1.69
N ASP A 155 10.11 9.25 1.99
CA ASP A 155 10.02 10.46 1.17
C ASP A 155 10.63 10.26 -0.21
N ILE A 156 11.86 9.70 -0.27
CA ILE A 156 12.54 9.39 -1.53
C ILE A 156 11.71 8.45 -2.39
N MET A 157 11.18 7.37 -1.80
CA MET A 157 10.39 6.38 -2.53
C MET A 157 9.05 6.95 -3.00
N TRP A 158 8.39 7.80 -2.20
CA TRP A 158 7.16 8.47 -2.58
C TRP A 158 7.37 9.46 -3.74
N ILE A 159 8.46 10.23 -3.72
CA ILE A 159 8.85 11.12 -4.83
C ILE A 159 9.07 10.31 -6.11
N LYS A 160 9.87 9.24 -6.05
CA LYS A 160 10.12 8.34 -7.19
C LYS A 160 8.82 7.74 -7.75
N PHE A 161 7.91 7.32 -6.88
CA PHE A 161 6.61 6.78 -7.26
C PHE A 161 5.79 7.81 -8.05
N ASN A 162 5.73 9.06 -7.57
CA ASN A 162 5.00 10.13 -8.23
C ASN A 162 5.63 10.50 -9.59
N GLU A 163 6.97 10.53 -9.68
CA GLU A 163 7.69 10.75 -10.93
C GLU A 163 7.44 9.62 -11.94
N ALA A 164 7.38 8.38 -11.49
CA ALA A 164 7.08 7.24 -12.34
C ALA A 164 5.64 7.28 -12.88
N LEU A 165 4.66 7.72 -12.08
CA LEU A 165 3.29 7.97 -12.55
C LEU A 165 3.23 9.07 -13.61
N ARG A 166 3.96 10.19 -13.41
CA ARG A 166 4.06 11.29 -14.39
C ARG A 166 4.70 10.80 -15.69
N SER A 167 5.78 10.02 -15.58
CA SER A 167 6.44 9.40 -16.73
C SER A 167 5.52 8.46 -17.50
N GLY A 168 4.53 7.87 -16.82
CA GLY A 168 3.45 7.10 -17.41
C GLY A 168 2.39 7.93 -18.13
N GLY A 169 2.50 9.26 -18.18
CA GLY A 169 1.64 10.15 -18.94
C GLY A 169 0.40 10.66 -18.19
N VAL A 170 0.35 10.56 -16.85
CA VAL A 170 -0.77 11.06 -16.04
C VAL A 170 -0.32 12.29 -15.24
N ALA A 171 -1.18 13.31 -15.17
CA ALA A 171 -0.93 14.47 -14.31
C ALA A 171 -1.02 14.06 -12.83
N VAL A 172 0.02 14.37 -12.04
CA VAL A 172 0.08 14.03 -10.62
C VAL A 172 0.25 15.31 -9.81
N ARG A 173 -0.72 15.57 -8.93
CA ARG A 173 -0.66 16.56 -7.84
C ARG A 173 -0.26 15.85 -6.56
N GLU A 174 0.42 16.56 -5.68
CA GLU A 174 0.99 15.98 -4.46
C GLU A 174 0.62 16.78 -3.22
N GLY A 175 0.43 16.07 -2.10
CA GLY A 175 0.48 16.70 -0.79
C GLY A 175 1.91 17.10 -0.41
N ARG A 176 2.13 17.39 0.87
CA ARG A 176 3.47 17.66 1.43
C ARG A 176 3.83 16.51 2.38
N PHE A 177 4.96 15.86 2.11
CA PHE A 177 5.45 14.76 2.96
C PHE A 177 5.62 15.22 4.42
N GLY A 178 5.14 14.40 5.36
CA GLY A 178 5.26 14.63 6.80
C GLY A 178 4.41 15.79 7.37
N ALA A 179 3.65 16.51 6.54
CA ALA A 179 2.82 17.60 6.98
C ALA A 179 1.45 17.14 7.49
N HIS A 180 0.81 17.99 8.30
CA HIS A 180 -0.60 17.83 8.62
C HIS A 180 -1.43 18.35 7.44
N MET A 181 -2.21 17.45 6.82
CA MET A 181 -2.98 17.74 5.62
C MET A 181 -4.48 17.58 5.86
N ARG A 182 -5.27 18.43 5.20
CA ARG A 182 -6.71 18.26 5.06
C ARG A 182 -6.99 17.78 3.65
N VAL A 183 -7.47 16.54 3.52
CA VAL A 183 -7.77 15.92 2.24
C VAL A 183 -9.29 15.91 2.05
N GLY A 184 -9.75 16.60 1.04
CA GLY A 184 -11.15 16.59 0.60
C GLY A 184 -11.31 15.71 -0.64
N LEU A 185 -12.40 14.97 -0.74
CA LEU A 185 -12.68 14.16 -1.93
C LEU A 185 -14.18 13.89 -2.08
N VAL A 186 -14.59 13.63 -3.31
CA VAL A 186 -15.89 13.00 -3.62
C VAL A 186 -15.58 11.65 -4.27
N ASN A 187 -15.72 10.57 -3.48
CA ASN A 187 -15.54 9.21 -3.98
C ASN A 187 -16.70 8.85 -4.91
N ASP A 188 -16.36 8.59 -6.16
CA ASP A 188 -17.33 8.30 -7.20
C ASP A 188 -17.52 6.80 -7.36
N GLY A 189 -18.77 6.34 -7.13
CA GLY A 189 -19.12 4.93 -7.27
C GLY A 189 -19.82 4.28 -6.07
N PRO A 190 -19.34 4.24 -4.81
CA PRO A 190 -17.97 4.44 -4.36
C PRO A 190 -17.02 3.31 -4.84
N VAL A 191 -15.83 3.69 -5.31
CA VAL A 191 -14.78 2.74 -5.68
C VAL A 191 -13.54 3.01 -4.83
N THR A 192 -13.19 2.05 -3.98
CA THR A 192 -12.00 2.08 -3.13
C THR A 192 -11.29 0.74 -3.23
N ILE A 193 -10.02 0.76 -3.58
CA ILE A 193 -9.20 -0.44 -3.79
C ILE A 193 -7.95 -0.32 -2.94
N VAL A 194 -7.62 -1.38 -2.21
CA VAL A 194 -6.37 -1.52 -1.48
C VAL A 194 -5.43 -2.37 -2.32
N ILE A 195 -4.24 -1.84 -2.61
CA ILE A 195 -3.20 -2.55 -3.35
C ILE A 195 -2.02 -2.73 -2.39
N ASP A 196 -1.60 -3.97 -2.19
CA ASP A 196 -0.43 -4.33 -1.38
C ASP A 196 0.57 -5.03 -2.30
N THR A 197 1.83 -4.55 -2.32
CA THR A 197 2.85 -5.19 -3.16
C THR A 197 3.24 -6.59 -2.68
N ALA A 198 2.82 -6.98 -1.46
CA ALA A 198 2.89 -8.37 -1.00
C ALA A 198 2.10 -9.34 -1.87
N ASP A 199 1.04 -8.86 -2.55
CA ASP A 199 0.16 -9.67 -3.42
C ASP A 199 0.67 -9.73 -4.87
N ARG A 200 1.93 -9.40 -5.11
CA ARG A 200 2.60 -9.27 -6.43
C ARG A 200 2.89 -10.60 -7.14
N HIS A 201 2.22 -11.69 -6.82
CA HIS A 201 2.48 -13.02 -7.38
C HIS A 201 1.63 -13.35 -8.58
#